data_f10af1e41edeaa38183c256039ed58b1
#
_entry.id   f10af1e41edeaa38183c256039ed58b1
#
_cell.length_a   1.000
_cell.length_b   1.000
_cell.length_c   1.000
_cell.angle_alpha   90.00
_cell.angle_beta   90.00
_cell.angle_gamma   90.00
#
_symmetry.space_group_name_H-M   'P 1'
#
loop_
_entity.id
_entity.type
_entity.pdbx_description
1 polymer ?
#
loop_
_entity_poly.entity_id
_entity_poly.type
_entity_poly.pdbx_seq_one_letter_code
_entity_poly.pdbx_strand_id
1 'polypeptide(L)'
;MNTPARAVLALLFALPLSYACSKHSSDAPTANQQPASATPEPPAPPPDPAADARKLFSTKCVVCHGNHGAGDGPGAAALTPKPRAFGDATWQASVTDEQIKKTIVEGGAAVGKSPAMSANPELADKPEELTALVKIVRDFKH
;
A
#
# COMPACT_ATOMS: atom_id res chain seq x y z
N MET A 1 49.85 -0.41 22.54
CA MET A 1 49.97 -0.78 23.97
C MET A 1 48.65 -1.30 24.46
N ASN A 2 48.63 -2.58 24.76
CA ASN A 2 47.71 -3.36 25.61
C ASN A 2 46.20 -3.36 25.36
N THR A 3 45.79 -4.41 24.66
CA THR A 3 44.51 -5.14 24.88
C THR A 3 44.57 -5.89 26.22
N PRO A 4 43.42 -6.15 26.85
CA PRO A 4 43.23 -7.51 27.36
C PRO A 4 41.93 -8.14 26.87
N ALA A 5 42.11 -9.38 26.43
CA ALA A 5 41.07 -10.35 26.19
C ALA A 5 40.24 -10.62 27.45
N ARG A 6 38.92 -10.66 27.32
CA ARG A 6 38.03 -11.27 28.33
C ARG A 6 37.35 -12.46 27.73
N ALA A 7 37.80 -13.61 28.16
CA ALA A 7 37.14 -14.91 27.98
C ALA A 7 35.81 -14.90 28.73
N VAL A 8 34.71 -15.23 28.06
CA VAL A 8 33.42 -15.52 28.69
C VAL A 8 33.14 -17.00 28.51
N LEU A 9 33.07 -17.63 29.63
CA LEU A 9 32.81 -19.03 29.92
C LEU A 9 31.43 -19.45 29.47
N ALA A 10 31.36 -20.47 28.59
CA ALA A 10 30.11 -21.07 28.14
C ALA A 10 29.61 -22.05 29.25
N LEU A 11 28.45 -21.74 29.82
CA LEU A 11 27.68 -22.68 30.65
C LEU A 11 26.65 -23.37 29.77
N LEU A 12 26.91 -24.67 29.49
CA LEU A 12 25.96 -25.59 28.88
C LEU A 12 24.95 -26.03 29.95
N PHE A 13 23.72 -25.57 29.87
CA PHE A 13 22.59 -26.14 30.60
C PHE A 13 21.90 -27.17 29.72
N ALA A 14 22.15 -28.47 30.01
CA ALA A 14 21.39 -29.56 29.44
C ALA A 14 20.11 -29.74 30.26
N LEU A 15 18.93 -29.57 29.65
CA LEU A 15 17.63 -29.90 30.19
C LEU A 15 17.17 -31.23 29.55
N PRO A 16 16.74 -32.23 30.31
CA PRO A 16 16.18 -33.45 29.76
C PRO A 16 14.73 -33.23 29.32
N LEU A 17 14.46 -33.50 28.04
CA LEU A 17 13.16 -33.48 27.43
C LEU A 17 12.42 -34.79 27.78
N SER A 18 11.55 -34.76 28.80
CA SER A 18 10.67 -35.86 29.13
C SER A 18 9.46 -35.86 28.19
N TYR A 19 9.49 -36.74 27.19
CA TYR A 19 8.39 -36.97 26.27
C TYR A 19 7.36 -37.88 26.91
N ALA A 20 6.29 -37.34 27.49
CA ALA A 20 5.16 -38.12 27.97
C ALA A 20 4.18 -38.37 26.82
N CYS A 21 4.17 -39.59 26.28
CA CYS A 21 3.14 -40.05 25.36
C CYS A 21 1.83 -40.27 26.13
N SER A 22 0.90 -39.30 26.04
CA SER A 22 -0.49 -39.53 26.41
C SER A 22 -1.23 -40.13 25.22
N LYS A 23 -1.57 -41.43 25.31
CA LYS A 23 -2.56 -42.05 24.42
C LYS A 23 -3.93 -41.53 24.83
N HIS A 24 -4.47 -40.61 24.05
CA HIS A 24 -5.86 -40.20 24.16
C HIS A 24 -6.66 -41.03 23.16
N SER A 25 -7.36 -42.03 23.66
CA SER A 25 -8.41 -42.73 22.90
C SER A 25 -9.61 -41.78 22.87
N SER A 26 -9.87 -41.22 21.72
CA SER A 26 -11.08 -40.45 21.50
C SER A 26 -12.02 -41.26 20.62
N ASP A 27 -13.05 -41.80 21.25
CA ASP A 27 -14.27 -42.17 20.55
C ASP A 27 -14.88 -40.91 19.95
N ALA A 28 -14.75 -40.76 18.65
CA ALA A 28 -15.39 -39.69 17.92
C ALA A 28 -16.77 -40.14 17.49
N PRO A 29 -17.83 -39.41 17.85
CA PRO A 29 -19.10 -39.58 17.11
C PRO A 29 -18.91 -38.99 15.71
N THR A 30 -19.12 -39.82 14.71
CA THR A 30 -19.16 -39.47 13.29
C THR A 30 -20.30 -38.46 13.07
N ALA A 31 -20.01 -37.18 13.22
CA ALA A 31 -20.89 -36.13 12.73
C ALA A 31 -20.75 -36.10 11.20
N ASN A 32 -21.77 -36.58 10.52
CA ASN A 32 -21.98 -36.42 9.10
C ASN A 32 -22.01 -34.91 8.76
N GLN A 33 -20.84 -34.30 8.51
CA GLN A 33 -20.75 -32.96 7.95
C GLN A 33 -21.07 -33.06 6.48
N GLN A 34 -22.39 -32.98 6.20
CA GLN A 34 -22.89 -32.70 4.87
C GLN A 34 -22.22 -31.40 4.39
N PRO A 35 -21.55 -31.39 3.22
CA PRO A 35 -20.96 -30.15 2.71
C PRO A 35 -22.07 -29.12 2.62
N ALA A 36 -21.94 -28.01 3.35
CA ALA A 36 -22.81 -26.89 3.21
C ALA A 36 -22.80 -26.48 1.73
N SER A 37 -23.96 -26.57 1.10
CA SER A 37 -24.15 -26.10 -0.27
C SER A 37 -23.70 -24.66 -0.30
N ALA A 38 -22.53 -24.42 -0.90
CA ALA A 38 -22.06 -23.07 -1.15
C ALA A 38 -23.09 -22.43 -2.07
N THR A 39 -23.89 -21.53 -1.53
CA THR A 39 -24.72 -20.65 -2.34
C THR A 39 -23.79 -19.95 -3.33
N PRO A 40 -24.02 -19.99 -4.63
CA PRO A 40 -23.17 -19.29 -5.59
C PRO A 40 -23.11 -17.83 -5.20
N GLU A 41 -21.90 -17.33 -4.95
CA GLU A 41 -21.67 -15.89 -4.71
C GLU A 41 -22.15 -15.14 -5.96
N PRO A 42 -22.94 -14.06 -5.80
CA PRO A 42 -23.37 -13.27 -6.94
C PRO A 42 -22.15 -12.81 -7.73
N PRO A 43 -22.21 -12.75 -9.06
CA PRO A 43 -21.11 -12.28 -9.88
C PRO A 43 -20.67 -10.89 -9.40
N ALA A 44 -19.37 -10.69 -9.30
CA ALA A 44 -18.79 -9.39 -8.91
C ALA A 44 -19.34 -8.30 -9.84
N PRO A 45 -19.67 -7.12 -9.31
CA PRO A 45 -20.12 -6.01 -10.13
C PRO A 45 -19.05 -5.67 -11.18
N PRO A 46 -19.45 -5.14 -12.34
CA PRO A 46 -18.48 -4.73 -13.36
C PRO A 46 -17.53 -3.69 -12.80
N PRO A 47 -16.28 -3.63 -13.27
CA PRO A 47 -15.30 -2.64 -12.85
C PRO A 47 -15.86 -1.21 -12.98
N ASP A 48 -15.72 -0.39 -11.93
CA ASP A 48 -15.99 1.04 -11.97
C ASP A 48 -14.67 1.80 -11.83
N PRO A 49 -14.04 2.22 -12.94
CA PRO A 49 -12.74 2.91 -12.91
C PRO A 49 -12.75 4.18 -12.04
N ALA A 50 -13.89 4.86 -11.96
CA ALA A 50 -13.99 6.06 -11.12
C ALA A 50 -14.05 5.71 -9.63
N ALA A 51 -14.72 4.63 -9.25
CA ALA A 51 -14.72 4.16 -7.87
C ALA A 51 -13.34 3.63 -7.47
N ASP A 52 -12.68 2.89 -8.35
CA ASP A 52 -11.33 2.36 -8.13
C ASP A 52 -10.31 3.50 -7.97
N ALA A 53 -10.37 4.53 -8.83
CA ALA A 53 -9.54 5.72 -8.73
C ALA A 53 -9.77 6.46 -7.40
N ARG A 54 -11.02 6.66 -6.97
CA ARG A 54 -11.33 7.28 -5.66
C ARG A 54 -10.78 6.46 -4.50
N LYS A 55 -10.94 5.14 -4.55
CA LYS A 55 -10.40 4.23 -3.55
C LYS A 55 -8.88 4.30 -3.49
N LEU A 56 -8.21 4.25 -4.63
CA LEU A 56 -6.76 4.34 -4.72
C LEU A 56 -6.26 5.69 -4.18
N PHE A 57 -6.90 6.79 -4.59
CA PHE A 57 -6.55 8.12 -4.09
C PHE A 57 -6.69 8.20 -2.57
N SER A 58 -7.82 7.77 -2.01
CA SER A 58 -8.12 7.85 -0.58
C SER A 58 -7.27 6.94 0.31
N THR A 59 -6.70 5.87 -0.25
CA THR A 59 -5.90 4.91 0.52
C THR A 59 -4.40 5.10 0.34
N LYS A 60 -3.95 5.52 -0.83
CA LYS A 60 -2.53 5.62 -1.17
C LYS A 60 -2.06 7.07 -1.33
N CYS A 61 -2.75 7.88 -2.10
CA CYS A 61 -2.29 9.21 -2.46
C CYS A 61 -2.43 10.22 -1.32
N VAL A 62 -3.51 10.14 -0.55
CA VAL A 62 -3.78 11.07 0.57
C VAL A 62 -2.72 11.04 1.66
N VAL A 63 -1.98 9.94 1.80
CA VAL A 63 -0.90 9.82 2.80
C VAL A 63 0.11 10.96 2.66
N CYS A 64 0.39 11.39 1.43
CA CYS A 64 1.29 12.49 1.15
C CYS A 64 0.57 13.75 0.65
N HIS A 65 -0.44 13.59 -0.23
CA HIS A 65 -1.11 14.73 -0.85
C HIS A 65 -2.23 15.34 -0.01
N GLY A 66 -2.69 14.64 1.05
CA GLY A 66 -3.80 15.09 1.89
C GLY A 66 -5.17 14.90 1.23
N ASN A 67 -6.24 14.93 2.04
CA ASN A 67 -7.62 14.74 1.57
C ASN A 67 -8.09 15.85 0.61
N HIS A 68 -7.49 17.02 0.72
CA HIS A 68 -7.79 18.20 -0.11
C HIS A 68 -6.73 18.48 -1.17
N GLY A 69 -5.79 17.55 -1.36
CA GLY A 69 -4.71 17.70 -2.33
C GLY A 69 -3.75 18.85 -2.04
N ALA A 70 -3.67 19.32 -0.80
CA ALA A 70 -2.81 20.44 -0.39
C ALA A 70 -1.33 20.07 -0.19
N GLY A 71 -0.97 18.79 -0.33
CA GLY A 71 0.39 18.32 -0.06
C GLY A 71 0.73 18.24 1.43
N ASP A 72 -0.29 18.17 2.27
CA ASP A 72 -0.26 18.23 3.74
C ASP A 72 -0.64 16.91 4.41
N GLY A 73 -0.63 15.82 3.66
CA GLY A 73 -0.89 14.49 4.22
C GLY A 73 0.08 14.13 5.35
N PRO A 74 -0.28 13.18 6.23
CA PRO A 74 0.53 12.83 7.39
C PRO A 74 1.96 12.40 7.04
N GLY A 75 2.17 11.79 5.88
CA GLY A 75 3.50 11.43 5.38
C GLY A 75 4.29 12.59 4.79
N ALA A 76 3.67 13.75 4.54
CA ALA A 76 4.32 14.89 3.93
C ALA A 76 5.27 15.64 4.88
N ALA A 77 5.11 15.49 6.19
CA ALA A 77 5.82 16.29 7.19
C ALA A 77 7.35 16.20 7.06
N ALA A 78 7.87 15.00 6.78
CA ALA A 78 9.30 14.71 6.66
C ALA A 78 9.85 14.88 5.23
N LEU A 79 9.02 15.24 4.24
CA LEU A 79 9.44 15.27 2.85
C LEU A 79 9.98 16.66 2.45
N THR A 80 11.08 16.64 1.70
CA THR A 80 11.69 17.80 1.06
C THR A 80 12.12 17.40 -0.36
N PRO A 81 11.55 18.00 -1.43
CA PRO A 81 10.45 18.97 -1.38
C PRO A 81 9.12 18.37 -0.90
N LYS A 82 8.21 19.23 -0.44
CA LYS A 82 6.85 18.84 -0.11
C LYS A 82 6.12 18.29 -1.33
N PRO A 83 5.12 17.39 -1.13
CA PRO A 83 4.23 16.96 -2.21
C PRO A 83 3.54 18.15 -2.86
N ARG A 84 3.24 18.03 -4.15
CA ARG A 84 2.56 19.07 -4.91
C ARG A 84 1.19 19.37 -4.30
N ALA A 85 0.91 20.65 -4.07
CA ALA A 85 -0.42 21.15 -3.79
C ALA A 85 -1.21 21.23 -5.11
N PHE A 86 -2.25 20.44 -5.25
CA PHE A 86 -3.04 20.34 -6.47
C PHE A 86 -3.95 21.55 -6.68
N GLY A 87 -4.31 22.29 -5.62
CA GLY A 87 -5.06 23.55 -5.71
C GLY A 87 -4.31 24.72 -6.31
N ASP A 88 -2.99 24.60 -6.53
CA ASP A 88 -2.17 25.64 -7.14
C ASP A 88 -2.57 25.89 -8.61
N ALA A 89 -3.25 27.00 -8.88
CA ALA A 89 -3.77 27.34 -10.20
C ALA A 89 -2.65 27.50 -11.25
N THR A 90 -1.48 28.04 -10.85
CA THR A 90 -0.33 28.21 -11.75
C THR A 90 0.22 26.85 -12.18
N TRP A 91 0.38 25.94 -11.23
CA TRP A 91 0.80 24.57 -11.54
C TRP A 91 -0.24 23.86 -12.40
N GLN A 92 -1.53 23.97 -12.09
CA GLN A 92 -2.62 23.37 -12.87
C GLN A 92 -2.61 23.83 -14.34
N ALA A 93 -2.28 25.10 -14.58
CA ALA A 93 -2.18 25.64 -15.93
C ALA A 93 -0.91 25.20 -16.67
N SER A 94 0.16 24.85 -15.93
CA SER A 94 1.47 24.52 -16.52
C SER A 94 1.68 23.04 -16.77
N VAL A 95 0.90 22.16 -16.15
CA VAL A 95 1.05 20.71 -16.27
C VAL A 95 0.02 20.12 -17.21
N THR A 96 0.41 19.18 -18.08
CA THR A 96 -0.54 18.45 -18.94
C THR A 96 -1.04 17.18 -18.24
N ASP A 97 -2.18 16.66 -18.72
CA ASP A 97 -2.73 15.41 -18.21
C ASP A 97 -1.78 14.23 -18.44
N GLU A 98 -1.06 14.22 -19.55
CA GLU A 98 -0.05 13.20 -19.87
C GLU A 98 1.12 13.26 -18.90
N GLN A 99 1.55 14.45 -18.49
CA GLN A 99 2.59 14.61 -17.47
C GLN A 99 2.12 14.11 -16.10
N ILE A 100 0.87 14.36 -15.75
CA ILE A 100 0.28 13.84 -14.52
C ILE A 100 0.21 12.30 -14.58
N LYS A 101 -0.33 11.74 -15.69
CA LYS A 101 -0.38 10.28 -15.91
C LYS A 101 1.00 9.64 -15.79
N LYS A 102 1.98 10.20 -16.50
CA LYS A 102 3.36 9.72 -16.44
C LYS A 102 3.92 9.72 -15.03
N THR A 103 3.70 10.82 -14.28
CA THR A 103 4.17 10.93 -12.90
C THR A 103 3.51 9.90 -11.98
N ILE A 104 2.22 9.61 -12.18
CA ILE A 104 1.51 8.58 -11.40
C ILE A 104 2.07 7.20 -11.70
N VAL A 105 2.24 6.84 -12.98
CA VAL A 105 2.66 5.51 -13.40
C VAL A 105 4.13 5.25 -13.08
N GLU A 106 5.01 6.19 -13.41
CA GLU A 106 6.46 5.99 -13.32
C GLU A 106 7.06 6.45 -11.97
N GLY A 107 6.27 7.19 -11.17
CA GLY A 107 6.74 7.76 -9.92
C GLY A 107 7.57 9.04 -10.09
N GLY A 108 7.83 9.70 -8.96
CA GLY A 108 8.49 11.00 -8.97
C GLY A 108 9.93 10.96 -9.50
N ALA A 109 10.71 9.96 -9.14
CA ALA A 109 12.12 9.86 -9.55
C ALA A 109 12.28 9.81 -11.07
N ALA A 110 11.45 9.04 -11.78
CA ALA A 110 11.54 8.87 -13.23
C ALA A 110 11.21 10.15 -14.01
N VAL A 111 10.51 11.11 -13.39
CA VAL A 111 10.14 12.40 -14.00
C VAL A 111 10.91 13.58 -13.40
N GLY A 112 12.03 13.33 -12.71
CA GLY A 112 12.86 14.37 -12.10
C GLY A 112 12.22 15.06 -10.89
N LYS A 113 11.32 14.36 -10.19
CA LYS A 113 10.65 14.82 -8.96
C LYS A 113 11.16 14.00 -7.74
N SER A 114 10.48 14.13 -6.60
CA SER A 114 10.87 13.42 -5.40
C SER A 114 10.75 11.90 -5.55
N PRO A 115 11.79 11.13 -5.17
CA PRO A 115 11.72 9.67 -5.14
C PRO A 115 10.73 9.13 -4.09
N ALA A 116 10.28 9.97 -3.16
CA ALA A 116 9.25 9.60 -2.18
C ALA A 116 7.89 9.35 -2.83
N MET A 117 7.63 9.89 -4.02
CA MET A 117 6.44 9.56 -4.80
C MET A 117 6.65 8.24 -5.52
N SER A 118 6.05 7.18 -5.00
CA SER A 118 6.15 5.82 -5.54
C SER A 118 5.48 5.70 -6.90
N ALA A 119 6.03 4.84 -7.77
CA ALA A 119 5.41 4.45 -9.02
C ALA A 119 4.15 3.58 -8.80
N ASN A 120 3.25 3.60 -9.79
CA ASN A 120 2.06 2.74 -9.86
C ASN A 120 2.00 2.12 -11.27
N PRO A 121 2.96 1.22 -11.61
CA PRO A 121 3.08 0.68 -12.96
C PRO A 121 1.84 -0.13 -13.40
N GLU A 122 1.09 -0.68 -12.45
CA GLU A 122 -0.17 -1.40 -12.70
C GLU A 122 -1.26 -0.55 -13.36
N LEU A 123 -1.15 0.78 -13.26
CA LEU A 123 -2.10 1.71 -13.90
C LEU A 123 -1.81 1.91 -15.40
N ALA A 124 -0.67 1.47 -15.90
CA ALA A 124 -0.38 1.52 -17.34
C ALA A 124 -1.41 0.68 -18.15
N ASP A 125 -1.85 -0.43 -17.57
CA ASP A 125 -2.85 -1.32 -18.17
C ASP A 125 -4.31 -0.97 -17.83
N LYS A 126 -4.51 0.16 -17.10
CA LYS A 126 -5.82 0.64 -16.65
C LYS A 126 -6.06 2.11 -17.04
N PRO A 127 -6.16 2.41 -18.33
CA PRO A 127 -6.19 3.79 -18.83
C PRO A 127 -7.41 4.59 -18.33
N GLU A 128 -8.54 3.93 -18.08
CA GLU A 128 -9.75 4.58 -17.56
C GLU A 128 -9.61 4.96 -16.10
N GLU A 129 -9.06 4.07 -15.25
CA GLU A 129 -8.76 4.36 -13.85
C GLU A 129 -7.72 5.48 -13.73
N LEU A 130 -6.66 5.43 -14.55
CA LEU A 130 -5.63 6.46 -14.61
C LEU A 130 -6.22 7.82 -15.03
N THR A 131 -7.13 7.84 -15.99
CA THR A 131 -7.81 9.07 -16.42
C THR A 131 -8.72 9.62 -15.30
N ALA A 132 -9.40 8.75 -14.57
CA ALA A 132 -10.20 9.15 -13.41
C ALA A 132 -9.33 9.71 -12.27
N LEU A 133 -8.12 9.19 -12.05
CA LEU A 133 -7.15 9.78 -11.11
C LEU A 133 -6.71 11.18 -11.53
N VAL A 134 -6.42 11.38 -12.82
CA VAL A 134 -6.10 12.73 -13.34
C VAL A 134 -7.25 13.69 -13.07
N LYS A 135 -8.49 13.23 -13.30
CA LYS A 135 -9.67 14.06 -13.01
C LYS A 135 -9.73 14.46 -11.54
N ILE A 136 -9.47 13.54 -10.60
CA ILE A 136 -9.41 13.86 -9.17
C ILE A 136 -8.38 14.96 -8.90
N VAL A 137 -7.17 14.86 -9.49
CA VAL A 137 -6.12 15.87 -9.34
C VAL A 137 -6.56 17.23 -9.91
N ARG A 138 -7.31 17.24 -11.03
CA ARG A 138 -7.82 18.45 -11.67
C ARG A 138 -8.96 19.09 -10.87
N ASP A 139 -9.79 18.29 -10.24
CA ASP A 139 -10.94 18.77 -9.45
C ASP A 139 -10.53 19.55 -8.19
N PHE A 140 -9.27 19.48 -7.75
CA PHE A 140 -8.73 20.32 -6.67
C PHE A 140 -8.38 21.75 -7.09
N LYS A 141 -8.49 22.09 -8.36
CA LYS A 141 -8.27 23.47 -8.83
C LYS A 141 -9.28 24.43 -8.20
N HIS A 142 -8.80 25.43 -7.52
CA HIS A 142 -9.59 26.53 -6.92
C HIS A 142 -9.40 27.84 -7.69
#